data_37e27d9e27fb5f3fd02d07ef28e9a6e9
#
_entry.id   37e27d9e27fb5f3fd02d07ef28e9a6e9
#
_cell.length_a   1.000
_cell.length_b   1.000
_cell.length_c   1.000
_cell.angle_alpha   90.00
_cell.angle_beta   90.00
_cell.angle_gamma   90.00
#
_symmetry.space_group_name_H-M   'P 1'
#
loop_
_entity.id
_entity.type
_entity.pdbx_description
1 polymer ?
#
loop_
_entity_poly.entity_id
_entity_poly.type
_entity_poly.pdbx_seq_one_letter_code
_entity_poly.pdbx_strand_id
1 'polypeptide(L)'
;MKKIFGILALGLVYAGFLWAVCPGCRANTPQENAIIKPKSEMKTLIVYFSYTAGNTKCIAEKVQKAVGGDLVSLEPVKPYSDDYEKVVKQGREEVEGGYKPELKSLGVDLENYDRIIVGTPTWWYRMAPVVLSFLSSNDFRGKVVVPFMTNAGWPGSVITDMVSLAEGNGAKVEHAHAFKFSSDEKHFDRMVTPVEELEQWIDDLK
;
A
#
# COMPACT_ATOMS: atom_id res chain seq x y z
N MET A 1 -13.11 73.20 27.46
CA MET A 1 -13.16 72.94 28.92
C MET A 1 -12.58 71.55 29.12
N LYS A 2 -11.32 71.46 29.57
CA LYS A 2 -10.80 70.97 30.87
C LYS A 2 -11.44 69.64 31.29
N LYS A 3 -10.76 68.52 31.45
CA LYS A 3 -9.70 68.08 32.42
C LYS A 3 -9.26 66.68 31.97
N ILE A 4 -8.04 66.28 31.79
CA ILE A 4 -6.84 65.98 32.64
C ILE A 4 -7.17 65.05 33.83
N PHE A 5 -6.34 64.01 33.93
CA PHE A 5 -6.00 63.05 34.99
C PHE A 5 -6.44 61.63 34.69
N GLY A 6 -5.67 60.58 34.84
CA GLY A 6 -4.32 60.43 35.47
C GLY A 6 -3.79 59.04 35.24
N ILE A 7 -2.50 58.98 35.33
CA ILE A 7 -1.64 57.80 35.23
C ILE A 7 -1.83 56.88 36.45
N LEU A 8 -1.93 55.58 36.22
CA LEU A 8 -1.50 54.60 37.24
C LEU A 8 -0.82 53.44 36.55
N ALA A 9 0.47 53.40 36.68
CA ALA A 9 1.32 52.29 36.34
C ALA A 9 1.20 51.22 37.43
N LEU A 10 0.76 50.01 37.06
CA LEU A 10 0.93 48.81 37.87
C LEU A 10 1.98 47.93 37.24
N GLY A 11 3.17 47.88 37.86
CA GLY A 11 4.22 46.97 37.49
C GLY A 11 3.82 45.52 37.79
N LEU A 12 3.85 44.71 36.76
CA LEU A 12 3.80 43.26 36.89
C LEU A 12 5.22 42.73 36.91
N VAL A 13 5.59 42.26 38.10
CA VAL A 13 6.82 41.54 38.37
C VAL A 13 6.79 40.22 37.62
N TYR A 14 7.58 40.10 36.58
CA TYR A 14 7.87 38.82 35.94
C TYR A 14 8.79 38.01 36.86
N ALA A 15 8.21 37.07 37.58
CA ALA A 15 8.96 36.02 38.27
C ALA A 15 9.49 35.06 37.19
N GLY A 16 10.76 35.22 36.83
CA GLY A 16 11.49 34.32 36.00
C GLY A 16 11.63 32.94 36.66
N PHE A 17 10.90 31.95 36.21
CA PHE A 17 11.18 30.55 36.49
C PHE A 17 12.41 30.14 35.70
N LEU A 18 13.57 30.21 36.31
CA LEU A 18 14.78 29.55 35.84
C LEU A 18 14.55 28.03 35.97
N TRP A 19 14.24 27.38 34.89
CA TRP A 19 14.35 25.92 34.79
C TRP A 19 15.85 25.60 34.82
N ALA A 20 16.32 25.12 35.94
CA ALA A 20 17.65 24.51 36.06
C ALA A 20 17.65 23.23 35.18
N VAL A 21 18.26 23.33 34.01
CA VAL A 21 18.57 22.16 33.18
C VAL A 21 19.66 21.38 33.92
N CYS A 22 19.29 20.25 34.50
CA CYS A 22 20.22 19.32 35.13
C CYS A 22 21.16 18.76 34.04
N PRO A 23 22.47 19.01 34.05
CA PRO A 23 23.40 18.48 33.06
C PRO A 23 23.74 17.02 33.42
N GLY A 24 22.82 16.11 33.09
CA GLY A 24 23.01 14.69 33.38
C GLY A 24 21.84 13.77 32.90
N CYS A 25 20.67 14.33 32.62
CA CYS A 25 19.57 13.54 32.08
C CYS A 25 19.55 13.57 30.53
N ARG A 26 20.55 12.95 29.90
CA ARG A 26 20.32 12.43 28.55
C ARG A 26 19.40 11.25 28.73
N ALA A 27 18.12 11.44 28.44
CA ALA A 27 17.23 10.34 28.14
C ALA A 27 17.80 9.64 26.88
N ASN A 28 18.53 8.55 27.11
CA ASN A 28 18.75 7.58 26.05
C ASN A 28 17.37 7.01 25.69
N THR A 29 16.71 7.61 24.72
CA THR A 29 15.70 6.89 23.98
C THR A 29 16.42 5.68 23.38
N PRO A 30 16.00 4.45 23.66
CA PRO A 30 16.52 3.31 22.94
C PRO A 30 16.15 3.54 21.47
N GLN A 31 17.15 3.85 20.66
CA GLN A 31 17.04 3.75 19.24
C GLN A 31 16.85 2.25 18.99
N GLU A 32 15.61 1.83 18.83
CA GLU A 32 15.27 0.48 18.44
C GLU A 32 15.95 0.27 17.09
N ASN A 33 17.13 -0.34 17.14
CA ASN A 33 17.83 -0.79 15.95
C ASN A 33 16.94 -1.85 15.32
N ALA A 34 16.05 -1.44 14.42
CA ALA A 34 15.30 -2.34 13.58
C ALA A 34 16.33 -3.22 12.87
N ILE A 35 16.44 -4.47 13.28
CA ILE A 35 17.30 -5.46 12.62
C ILE A 35 16.72 -5.63 11.22
N ILE A 36 17.37 -5.02 10.23
CA ILE A 36 16.98 -5.17 8.82
C ILE A 36 17.37 -6.59 8.42
N LYS A 37 16.38 -7.48 8.35
CA LYS A 37 16.58 -8.84 7.85
C LYS A 37 17.02 -8.81 6.38
N PRO A 38 17.96 -9.65 5.95
CA PRO A 38 18.24 -9.85 4.53
C PRO A 38 16.97 -10.26 3.79
N LYS A 39 16.82 -9.83 2.54
CA LYS A 39 15.62 -10.14 1.73
C LYS A 39 15.34 -11.65 1.64
N SER A 40 16.38 -12.48 1.58
CA SER A 40 16.29 -13.94 1.54
C SER A 40 15.74 -14.57 2.84
N GLU A 41 15.77 -13.84 3.95
CA GLU A 41 15.29 -14.30 5.25
C GLU A 41 13.91 -13.73 5.60
N MET A 42 13.38 -12.82 4.75
CA MET A 42 12.07 -12.24 4.96
C MET A 42 10.96 -13.24 4.71
N LYS A 43 10.12 -13.47 5.71
CA LYS A 43 8.88 -14.22 5.51
C LYS A 43 7.93 -13.41 4.63
N THR A 44 7.66 -13.92 3.44
CA THR A 44 6.92 -13.21 2.39
C THR A 44 5.50 -13.72 2.24
N LEU A 45 4.55 -12.80 2.19
CA LEU A 45 3.18 -13.04 1.76
C LEU A 45 2.95 -12.33 0.43
N ILE A 46 2.35 -13.03 -0.52
CA ILE A 46 1.94 -12.47 -1.81
C ILE A 46 0.42 -12.48 -1.82
N VAL A 47 -0.19 -11.30 -1.83
CA VAL A 47 -1.63 -11.14 -1.96
C VAL A 47 -1.97 -10.48 -3.28
N TYR A 48 -3.01 -10.94 -3.93
CA TYR A 48 -3.43 -10.36 -5.20
C TYR A 48 -4.94 -10.48 -5.39
N PHE A 49 -5.47 -9.55 -6.16
CA PHE A 49 -6.77 -9.71 -6.79
C PHE A 49 -6.56 -9.86 -8.30
N SER A 50 -7.27 -10.80 -8.91
CA SER A 50 -7.24 -10.99 -10.36
C SER A 50 -8.63 -11.35 -10.84
N TYR A 51 -9.02 -10.77 -11.97
CA TYR A 51 -10.31 -11.02 -12.62
C TYR A 51 -10.08 -11.43 -14.09
N THR A 52 -11.04 -11.56 -14.92
CA THR A 52 -11.03 -11.86 -16.37
C THR A 52 -9.81 -12.68 -16.87
N ALA A 53 -8.77 -12.02 -17.40
CA ALA A 53 -7.64 -12.67 -18.08
C ALA A 53 -6.60 -13.33 -17.17
N GLY A 54 -6.72 -13.17 -15.85
CA GLY A 54 -5.77 -13.77 -14.92
C GLY A 54 -4.37 -13.14 -14.86
N ASN A 55 -4.16 -11.96 -15.45
CA ASN A 55 -2.84 -11.33 -15.59
C ASN A 55 -2.15 -11.07 -14.27
N THR A 56 -2.86 -10.51 -13.30
CA THR A 56 -2.31 -10.23 -11.96
C THR A 56 -1.93 -11.54 -11.26
N LYS A 57 -2.75 -12.58 -11.39
CA LYS A 57 -2.46 -13.92 -10.89
C LYS A 57 -1.19 -14.49 -11.52
N CYS A 58 -1.05 -14.38 -12.84
CA CYS A 58 0.12 -14.87 -13.56
C CYS A 58 1.43 -14.24 -13.04
N ILE A 59 1.45 -12.92 -12.80
CA ILE A 59 2.62 -12.26 -12.20
C ILE A 59 2.84 -12.75 -10.76
N ALA A 60 1.78 -12.82 -9.94
CA ALA A 60 1.87 -13.27 -8.55
C ALA A 60 2.45 -14.70 -8.43
N GLU A 61 2.02 -15.62 -9.28
CA GLU A 61 2.54 -17.00 -9.32
C GLU A 61 4.01 -17.06 -9.75
N LYS A 62 4.44 -16.23 -10.72
CA LYS A 62 5.86 -16.12 -11.12
C LYS A 62 6.71 -15.59 -9.97
N VAL A 63 6.23 -14.58 -9.26
CA VAL A 63 6.90 -14.04 -8.06
C VAL A 63 7.02 -15.13 -7.00
N GLN A 64 5.93 -15.82 -6.65
CA GLN A 64 5.96 -16.90 -5.66
C GLN A 64 6.97 -17.98 -6.02
N LYS A 65 6.99 -18.39 -7.27
CA LYS A 65 7.94 -19.41 -7.75
C LYS A 65 9.39 -18.98 -7.56
N ALA A 66 9.68 -17.68 -7.69
CA ALA A 66 11.05 -17.15 -7.65
C ALA A 66 11.53 -16.79 -6.24
N VAL A 67 10.67 -16.19 -5.41
CA VAL A 67 11.04 -15.69 -4.07
C VAL A 67 10.50 -16.55 -2.93
N GLY A 68 9.61 -17.52 -3.23
CA GLY A 68 8.92 -18.32 -2.22
C GLY A 68 7.81 -17.54 -1.51
N GLY A 69 7.36 -18.08 -0.37
CA GLY A 69 6.33 -17.47 0.46
C GLY A 69 4.92 -17.97 0.18
N ASP A 70 3.97 -17.44 0.95
CA ASP A 70 2.56 -17.81 0.85
C ASP A 70 1.87 -16.96 -0.21
N LEU A 71 0.99 -17.57 -1.00
CA LEU A 71 0.23 -16.93 -2.07
C LEU A 71 -1.27 -16.96 -1.73
N VAL A 72 -1.90 -15.79 -1.64
CA VAL A 72 -3.30 -15.65 -1.28
C VAL A 72 -4.04 -14.77 -2.29
N SER A 73 -5.14 -15.29 -2.84
CA SER A 73 -6.08 -14.50 -3.63
C SER A 73 -7.00 -13.71 -2.70
N LEU A 74 -7.10 -12.40 -2.91
CA LEU A 74 -8.10 -11.59 -2.24
C LEU A 74 -9.48 -11.86 -2.84
N GLU A 75 -10.44 -12.18 -1.99
CA GLU A 75 -11.81 -12.45 -2.41
C GLU A 75 -12.79 -11.59 -1.63
N PRO A 76 -13.70 -10.87 -2.30
CA PRO A 76 -14.79 -10.21 -1.59
C PRO A 76 -15.79 -11.25 -1.07
N VAL A 77 -16.41 -10.98 0.09
CA VAL A 77 -17.48 -11.82 0.65
C VAL A 77 -18.63 -11.97 -0.36
N LYS A 78 -18.96 -10.88 -1.03
CA LYS A 78 -19.94 -10.88 -2.12
C LYS A 78 -19.18 -10.88 -3.44
N PRO A 79 -19.13 -12.04 -4.15
CA PRO A 79 -18.33 -12.14 -5.36
C PRO A 79 -18.89 -11.24 -6.48
N TYR A 80 -18.02 -10.81 -7.37
CA TYR A 80 -18.42 -10.15 -8.62
C TYR A 80 -19.13 -11.13 -9.54
N SER A 81 -19.96 -10.59 -10.43
CA SER A 81 -20.68 -11.37 -11.42
C SER A 81 -19.72 -11.99 -12.46
N ASP A 82 -20.07 -13.15 -13.02
CA ASP A 82 -19.35 -13.71 -14.17
C ASP A 82 -19.64 -12.95 -15.48
N ASP A 83 -20.66 -12.09 -15.49
CA ASP A 83 -21.02 -11.22 -16.59
C ASP A 83 -20.11 -9.99 -16.60
N TYR A 84 -19.24 -9.92 -17.61
CA TYR A 84 -18.24 -8.86 -17.75
C TYR A 84 -18.84 -7.46 -17.77
N GLU A 85 -19.94 -7.25 -18.50
CA GLU A 85 -20.59 -5.94 -18.62
C GLU A 85 -21.13 -5.43 -17.27
N LYS A 86 -21.70 -6.34 -16.48
CA LYS A 86 -22.16 -6.02 -15.13
C LYS A 86 -21.01 -5.62 -14.23
N VAL A 87 -19.88 -6.34 -14.32
CA VAL A 87 -18.70 -6.03 -13.51
C VAL A 87 -18.05 -4.72 -13.93
N VAL A 88 -18.00 -4.43 -15.22
CA VAL A 88 -17.48 -3.13 -15.72
C VAL A 88 -18.31 -1.97 -15.16
N LYS A 89 -19.64 -2.09 -15.17
CA LYS A 89 -20.52 -1.06 -14.59
C LYS A 89 -20.36 -0.97 -13.07
N GLN A 90 -20.46 -2.09 -12.37
CA GLN A 90 -20.30 -2.16 -10.93
C GLN A 90 -18.93 -1.62 -10.49
N GLY A 91 -17.86 -2.04 -11.15
CA GLY A 91 -16.50 -1.60 -10.85
C GLY A 91 -16.31 -0.10 -11.03
N ARG A 92 -16.99 0.51 -12.00
CA ARG A 92 -17.01 1.97 -12.15
C ARG A 92 -17.66 2.65 -10.95
N GLU A 93 -18.86 2.22 -10.59
CA GLU A 93 -19.60 2.78 -9.47
C GLU A 93 -18.82 2.64 -8.15
N GLU A 94 -18.20 1.48 -7.94
CA GLU A 94 -17.39 1.21 -6.75
C GLU A 94 -16.13 2.06 -6.69
N VAL A 95 -15.42 2.21 -7.82
CA VAL A 95 -14.20 3.03 -7.89
C VAL A 95 -14.53 4.51 -7.69
N GLU A 96 -15.55 5.03 -8.38
CA GLU A 96 -15.99 6.42 -8.26
C GLU A 96 -16.50 6.73 -6.84
N GLY A 97 -17.16 5.76 -6.18
CA GLY A 97 -17.65 5.87 -4.81
C GLY A 97 -16.61 5.59 -3.72
N GLY A 98 -15.40 5.16 -4.08
CA GLY A 98 -14.39 4.74 -3.10
C GLY A 98 -14.85 3.55 -2.25
N TYR A 99 -15.68 2.68 -2.82
CA TYR A 99 -16.25 1.53 -2.13
C TYR A 99 -15.16 0.52 -1.74
N LYS A 100 -15.30 -0.01 -0.53
CA LYS A 100 -14.40 -1.00 0.05
C LYS A 100 -15.21 -2.26 0.38
N PRO A 101 -15.24 -3.26 -0.52
CA PRO A 101 -15.96 -4.50 -0.26
C PRO A 101 -15.38 -5.22 0.96
N GLU A 102 -16.25 -5.87 1.72
CA GLU A 102 -15.84 -6.80 2.77
C GLU A 102 -15.10 -7.98 2.14
N LEU A 103 -13.96 -8.34 2.75
CA LEU A 103 -13.11 -9.43 2.27
C LEU A 103 -13.37 -10.71 3.06
N LYS A 104 -13.26 -11.84 2.40
CA LYS A 104 -13.14 -13.13 3.07
C LYS A 104 -11.84 -13.17 3.87
N SER A 105 -11.81 -14.03 4.90
CA SER A 105 -10.57 -14.26 5.65
C SER A 105 -9.44 -14.68 4.73
N LEU A 106 -8.26 -14.11 4.95
CA LEU A 106 -7.05 -14.49 4.22
C LEU A 106 -6.55 -15.90 4.59
N GLY A 107 -7.00 -16.45 5.72
CA GLY A 107 -6.51 -17.72 6.26
C GLY A 107 -5.08 -17.64 6.81
N VAL A 108 -4.49 -16.46 6.83
CA VAL A 108 -3.15 -16.19 7.35
C VAL A 108 -3.17 -14.92 8.21
N ASP A 109 -2.23 -14.82 9.15
CA ASP A 109 -2.04 -13.65 9.99
C ASP A 109 -0.88 -12.82 9.46
N LEU A 110 -1.16 -11.54 9.13
CA LEU A 110 -0.17 -10.61 8.57
C LEU A 110 0.99 -10.35 9.53
N GLU A 111 0.79 -10.46 10.83
CA GLU A 111 1.86 -10.26 11.83
C GLU A 111 3.03 -11.21 11.62
N ASN A 112 2.76 -12.37 11.04
CA ASN A 112 3.78 -13.38 10.77
C ASN A 112 4.68 -13.09 9.57
N TYR A 113 4.48 -11.97 8.85
CA TYR A 113 5.22 -11.67 7.62
C TYR A 113 6.01 -10.38 7.74
N ASP A 114 7.21 -10.39 7.18
CA ASP A 114 8.11 -9.24 7.11
C ASP A 114 7.88 -8.43 5.82
N ARG A 115 7.49 -9.13 4.73
CA ARG A 115 7.28 -8.56 3.40
C ARG A 115 5.93 -8.97 2.85
N ILE A 116 5.19 -8.00 2.29
CA ILE A 116 3.89 -8.24 1.67
C ILE A 116 3.93 -7.69 0.23
N ILE A 117 3.84 -8.58 -0.74
CA ILE A 117 3.76 -8.22 -2.16
C ILE A 117 2.29 -8.14 -2.53
N VAL A 118 1.84 -6.99 -3.05
CA VAL A 118 0.42 -6.72 -3.29
C VAL A 118 0.16 -6.46 -4.75
N GLY A 119 -0.67 -7.30 -5.37
CA GLY A 119 -1.02 -7.22 -6.79
C GLY A 119 -2.45 -6.81 -7.06
N THR A 120 -2.66 -5.89 -8.02
CA THR A 120 -3.98 -5.41 -8.45
C THR A 120 -4.07 -5.26 -9.97
N PRO A 121 -5.22 -5.53 -10.61
CA PRO A 121 -5.48 -5.00 -11.94
C PRO A 121 -5.88 -3.53 -11.84
N THR A 122 -5.73 -2.78 -12.94
CA THR A 122 -6.33 -1.46 -13.07
C THR A 122 -7.81 -1.58 -13.36
N TRP A 123 -8.63 -0.95 -12.51
CA TRP A 123 -10.06 -0.76 -12.70
C TRP A 123 -10.35 0.75 -12.74
N TRP A 124 -10.85 1.24 -13.87
CA TRP A 124 -11.19 2.66 -14.02
C TRP A 124 -10.10 3.61 -13.54
N TYR A 125 -8.85 3.36 -14.00
CA TYR A 125 -7.64 4.14 -13.66
C TYR A 125 -7.22 4.11 -12.18
N ARG A 126 -7.81 3.22 -11.38
CA ARG A 126 -7.52 3.03 -9.95
C ARG A 126 -7.23 1.56 -9.66
N MET A 127 -6.75 1.27 -8.45
CA MET A 127 -6.69 -0.10 -7.97
C MET A 127 -8.08 -0.71 -7.83
N ALA A 128 -8.18 -2.02 -7.99
CA ALA A 128 -9.45 -2.72 -7.76
C ALA A 128 -9.96 -2.50 -6.33
N PRO A 129 -11.27 -2.31 -6.10
CA PRO A 129 -11.85 -2.04 -4.78
C PRO A 129 -11.48 -3.08 -3.72
N VAL A 130 -11.32 -4.34 -4.10
CA VAL A 130 -10.86 -5.43 -3.24
C VAL A 130 -9.46 -5.15 -2.66
N VAL A 131 -8.55 -4.62 -3.48
CA VAL A 131 -7.19 -4.27 -3.04
C VAL A 131 -7.21 -2.98 -2.21
N LEU A 132 -8.09 -2.03 -2.55
CA LEU A 132 -8.33 -0.84 -1.74
C LEU A 132 -8.79 -1.23 -0.33
N SER A 133 -9.71 -2.20 -0.21
CA SER A 133 -10.14 -2.74 1.09
C SER A 133 -8.96 -3.30 1.88
N PHE A 134 -8.16 -4.16 1.25
CA PHE A 134 -7.01 -4.81 1.89
C PHE A 134 -6.00 -3.78 2.42
N LEU A 135 -5.57 -2.85 1.57
CA LEU A 135 -4.58 -1.85 1.94
C LEU A 135 -5.11 -0.85 2.98
N SER A 136 -6.44 -0.58 2.98
CA SER A 136 -7.03 0.38 3.93
C SER A 136 -7.29 -0.20 5.32
N SER A 137 -7.45 -1.52 5.45
CA SER A 137 -7.90 -2.14 6.70
C SER A 137 -6.81 -2.85 7.48
N ASN A 138 -5.57 -2.86 6.97
CA ASN A 138 -4.46 -3.53 7.62
C ASN A 138 -3.38 -2.55 8.06
N ASP A 139 -2.68 -2.91 9.14
CA ASP A 139 -1.51 -2.22 9.65
C ASP A 139 -0.24 -2.85 9.04
N PHE A 140 0.59 -2.02 8.44
CA PHE A 140 1.84 -2.46 7.80
C PHE A 140 3.09 -1.95 8.52
N ARG A 141 2.98 -1.47 9.76
CA ARG A 141 4.13 -0.99 10.53
C ARG A 141 5.19 -2.09 10.69
N GLY A 142 6.42 -1.72 10.40
CA GLY A 142 7.56 -2.65 10.45
C GLY A 142 7.64 -3.64 9.28
N LYS A 143 6.76 -3.51 8.26
CA LYS A 143 6.73 -4.38 7.09
C LYS A 143 7.20 -3.67 5.84
N VAL A 144 7.77 -4.44 4.93
CA VAL A 144 8.04 -4.00 3.56
C VAL A 144 6.83 -4.35 2.70
N VAL A 145 6.25 -3.36 2.01
CA VAL A 145 5.19 -3.59 1.02
C VAL A 145 5.75 -3.37 -0.37
N VAL A 146 5.49 -4.32 -1.27
CA VAL A 146 5.90 -4.28 -2.68
C VAL A 146 4.66 -4.27 -3.54
N PRO A 147 4.17 -3.10 -3.98
CA PRO A 147 3.00 -3.02 -4.82
C PRO A 147 3.32 -3.32 -6.27
N PHE A 148 2.48 -4.10 -6.94
CA PHE A 148 2.50 -4.21 -8.39
C PHE A 148 1.11 -4.14 -8.99
N MET A 149 1.05 -3.69 -10.24
CA MET A 149 -0.22 -3.64 -10.97
C MET A 149 -0.10 -4.23 -12.36
N THR A 150 -1.23 -4.68 -12.89
CA THR A 150 -1.38 -5.03 -14.29
C THR A 150 -2.40 -4.12 -14.98
N ASN A 151 -2.11 -3.71 -16.21
CA ASN A 151 -2.99 -2.81 -16.97
C ASN A 151 -2.94 -3.12 -18.47
N ALA A 152 -3.96 -2.70 -19.19
CA ALA A 152 -4.04 -2.84 -20.65
C ALA A 152 -3.70 -1.53 -21.40
N GLY A 153 -2.81 -0.68 -20.83
CA GLY A 153 -2.38 0.60 -21.41
C GLY A 153 -2.93 1.83 -20.69
N TRP A 154 -3.72 1.65 -19.64
CA TRP A 154 -4.32 2.74 -18.84
C TRP A 154 -3.95 2.58 -17.37
N PRO A 155 -2.72 2.92 -16.97
CA PRO A 155 -2.24 2.69 -15.60
C PRO A 155 -2.93 3.57 -14.55
N GLY A 156 -3.39 4.78 -14.91
CA GLY A 156 -3.98 5.72 -13.97
C GLY A 156 -3.05 6.06 -12.81
N SER A 157 -3.62 6.27 -11.63
CA SER A 157 -2.88 6.55 -10.39
C SER A 157 -2.63 5.31 -9.52
N VAL A 158 -2.85 4.11 -10.05
CA VAL A 158 -2.86 2.86 -9.26
C VAL A 158 -1.63 2.71 -8.37
N ILE A 159 -0.43 2.78 -8.94
CA ILE A 159 0.82 2.62 -8.17
C ILE A 159 0.97 3.73 -7.13
N THR A 160 0.74 4.98 -7.51
CA THR A 160 0.83 6.12 -6.58
C THR A 160 -0.15 5.98 -5.42
N ASP A 161 -1.37 5.55 -5.69
CA ASP A 161 -2.39 5.36 -4.66
C ASP A 161 -2.04 4.19 -3.74
N MET A 162 -1.53 3.07 -4.28
CA MET A 162 -1.08 1.92 -3.49
C MET A 162 0.09 2.29 -2.57
N VAL A 163 1.09 3.00 -3.10
CA VAL A 163 2.24 3.48 -2.33
C VAL A 163 1.77 4.38 -1.20
N SER A 164 1.00 5.43 -1.52
CA SER A 164 0.52 6.39 -0.52
C SER A 164 -0.30 5.73 0.59
N LEU A 165 -1.14 4.75 0.22
CA LEU A 165 -1.99 4.05 1.18
C LEU A 165 -1.20 3.10 2.06
N ALA A 166 -0.24 2.36 1.50
CA ALA A 166 0.63 1.47 2.26
C ALA A 166 1.54 2.25 3.23
N GLU A 167 2.16 3.33 2.77
CA GLU A 167 2.98 4.22 3.61
C GLU A 167 2.15 4.89 4.70
N GLY A 168 0.93 5.36 4.36
CA GLY A 168 -0.01 5.92 5.33
C GLY A 168 -0.40 4.95 6.45
N ASN A 169 -0.33 3.64 6.19
CA ASN A 169 -0.55 2.57 7.15
C ASN A 169 0.76 1.98 7.72
N GLY A 170 1.87 2.70 7.58
CA GLY A 170 3.15 2.44 8.27
C GLY A 170 4.12 1.51 7.53
N ALA A 171 3.85 1.14 6.27
CA ALA A 171 4.77 0.34 5.48
C ALA A 171 6.03 1.11 5.06
N LYS A 172 7.13 0.39 4.89
CA LYS A 172 8.21 0.79 3.98
C LYS A 172 7.87 0.25 2.60
N VAL A 173 7.70 1.11 1.60
CA VAL A 173 7.39 0.67 0.24
C VAL A 173 8.65 0.54 -0.58
N GLU A 174 8.81 -0.58 -1.27
CA GLU A 174 9.94 -0.87 -2.15
C GLU A 174 9.45 -1.45 -3.49
N HIS A 175 10.24 -1.29 -4.55
CA HIS A 175 10.09 -1.98 -5.85
C HIS A 175 8.67 -1.92 -6.46
N ALA A 176 7.94 -0.83 -6.26
CA ALA A 176 6.63 -0.64 -6.87
C ALA A 176 6.72 -0.72 -8.40
N HIS A 177 5.87 -1.52 -9.06
CA HIS A 177 5.99 -1.76 -10.49
C HIS A 177 4.64 -1.90 -11.22
N ALA A 178 4.64 -1.54 -12.52
CA ALA A 178 3.45 -1.62 -13.38
C ALA A 178 3.72 -2.47 -14.63
N PHE A 179 2.98 -3.56 -14.78
CA PHE A 179 3.09 -4.45 -15.92
C PHE A 179 1.97 -4.20 -16.94
N LYS A 180 2.37 -3.97 -18.19
CA LYS A 180 1.43 -3.75 -19.29
C LYS A 180 1.13 -5.06 -20.00
N PHE A 181 -0.14 -5.30 -20.22
CA PHE A 181 -0.69 -6.38 -21.06
C PHE A 181 -1.36 -5.80 -22.30
N SER A 182 -1.69 -6.66 -23.25
CA SER A 182 -2.35 -6.27 -24.47
C SER A 182 -3.76 -5.73 -24.20
N SER A 183 -4.17 -4.73 -24.97
CA SER A 183 -5.55 -4.24 -25.02
C SER A 183 -6.37 -4.92 -26.13
N ASP A 184 -5.78 -5.83 -26.88
CA ASP A 184 -6.45 -6.63 -27.90
C ASP A 184 -7.31 -7.70 -27.21
N GLU A 185 -8.62 -7.69 -27.47
CA GLU A 185 -9.60 -8.59 -26.84
C GLU A 185 -9.29 -10.07 -27.06
N LYS A 186 -8.60 -10.41 -28.16
CA LYS A 186 -8.18 -11.79 -28.45
C LYS A 186 -6.92 -12.22 -27.70
N HIS A 187 -6.20 -11.27 -27.09
CA HIS A 187 -4.89 -11.49 -26.50
C HIS A 187 -4.69 -10.68 -25.21
N PHE A 188 -5.73 -10.51 -24.41
CA PHE A 188 -5.64 -9.79 -23.13
C PHE A 188 -4.62 -10.38 -22.15
N ASP A 189 -4.30 -11.65 -22.30
CA ASP A 189 -3.32 -12.40 -21.51
C ASP A 189 -1.88 -12.20 -21.97
N ARG A 190 -1.67 -11.57 -23.15
CA ARG A 190 -0.34 -11.33 -23.68
C ARG A 190 0.32 -10.14 -22.99
N MET A 191 1.40 -10.39 -22.25
CA MET A 191 2.21 -9.33 -21.68
C MET A 191 2.92 -8.52 -22.76
N VAL A 192 2.87 -7.19 -22.63
CA VAL A 192 3.55 -6.20 -23.51
C VAL A 192 4.83 -5.69 -22.85
N THR A 193 4.85 -5.58 -21.53
CA THR A 193 6.09 -5.34 -20.79
C THR A 193 7.12 -6.42 -21.18
N PRO A 194 8.37 -6.06 -21.53
CA PRO A 194 9.42 -7.03 -21.83
C PRO A 194 9.58 -8.06 -20.71
N VAL A 195 9.80 -9.32 -21.06
CA VAL A 195 9.95 -10.38 -20.05
C VAL A 195 11.19 -10.13 -19.18
N GLU A 196 12.23 -9.56 -19.76
CA GLU A 196 13.48 -9.21 -19.09
C GLU A 196 13.25 -8.18 -17.97
N GLU A 197 12.32 -7.25 -18.17
CA GLU A 197 11.93 -6.26 -17.15
C GLU A 197 11.23 -6.93 -15.95
N LEU A 198 10.35 -7.90 -16.23
CA LEU A 198 9.73 -8.69 -15.16
C LEU A 198 10.77 -9.54 -14.42
N GLU A 199 11.68 -10.19 -15.14
CA GLU A 199 12.74 -11.01 -14.55
C GLU A 199 13.67 -10.16 -13.68
N GLN A 200 14.08 -8.98 -14.15
CA GLN A 200 14.89 -8.05 -13.38
C GLN A 200 14.15 -7.59 -12.11
N TRP A 201 12.89 -7.22 -12.24
CA TRP A 201 12.08 -6.82 -11.06
C TRP A 201 11.97 -7.97 -10.05
N ILE A 202 11.77 -9.20 -10.50
CA ILE A 202 11.77 -10.37 -9.63
C ILE A 202 13.12 -10.60 -8.96
N ASP A 203 14.23 -10.41 -9.69
CA ASP A 203 15.58 -10.56 -9.14
C ASP A 203 15.86 -9.51 -8.06
N ASP A 204 15.36 -8.29 -8.22
CA ASP A 204 15.46 -7.24 -7.22
C ASP A 204 14.69 -7.58 -5.92
N LEU A 205 13.77 -8.55 -5.97
CA LEU A 205 13.03 -9.02 -4.78
C LEU A 205 13.76 -10.15 -4.02
N LYS A 206 14.75 -10.81 -4.62
CA LYS A 206 15.55 -11.87 -3.96
C LYS A 206 16.57 -11.26 -3.02
#